data_23e00bbcb295d3d0e2fd0c7fafbc6d36
#
_entry.id   23e00bbcb295d3d0e2fd0c7fafbc6d36
#
_cell.length_a   1.000
_cell.length_b   1.000
_cell.length_c   1.000
_cell.angle_alpha   90.00
_cell.angle_beta   90.00
_cell.angle_gamma   90.00
#
_symmetry.space_group_name_H-M   'P 1'
#
loop_
_entity.id
_entity.type
_entity.pdbx_description
1 polymer ?
#
loop_
_entity_poly.entity_id
_entity_poly.type
_entity_poly.pdbx_seq_one_letter_code
_entity_poly.pdbx_strand_id
1 'polypeptide(L)'
;MSARPYVLAETAWPALSDAGVTVAVLPWGATEPHNFHLPHGTDTYQSDALAAEGARRAWERGAKAMVLPTVPFGCQTGQRDLSFAPGLLPSTQQAILRDLAHDLERRGVAHLVLFNGHGGNEFRAMLRELQPGLRLHLLLVN
;
A
#
# COMPACT_ATOMS: atom_id res chain seq x y z
N MET A 1 14.90 15.20 11.64
CA MET A 1 14.46 15.07 10.24
C MET A 1 13.14 15.81 10.09
N SER A 2 12.95 16.62 9.07
CA SER A 2 11.66 17.26 8.78
C SER A 2 10.67 16.15 8.39
N ALA A 3 9.48 16.14 9.00
CA ALA A 3 8.42 15.18 8.67
C ALA A 3 8.02 15.30 7.20
N ARG A 4 7.84 14.17 6.52
CA ARG A 4 7.36 14.14 5.13
C ARG A 4 5.83 14.25 5.13
N PRO A 5 5.25 15.38 4.69
CA PRO A 5 3.82 15.64 4.86
C PRO A 5 2.92 14.71 4.00
N TYR A 6 3.52 13.93 3.12
CA TYR A 6 2.88 12.93 2.26
C TYR A 6 3.01 11.49 2.80
N VAL A 7 3.59 11.29 3.99
CA VAL A 7 3.72 9.98 4.64
C VAL A 7 2.90 9.97 5.92
N LEU A 8 1.82 9.20 5.94
CA LEU A 8 0.87 9.18 7.06
C LEU A 8 1.53 8.83 8.40
N ALA A 9 2.43 7.85 8.40
CA ALA A 9 3.12 7.41 9.61
C ALA A 9 4.02 8.48 10.24
N GLU A 10 4.37 9.54 9.51
CA GLU A 10 5.20 10.65 9.98
C GLU A 10 4.40 11.93 10.22
N THR A 11 3.09 11.91 9.93
CA THR A 11 2.24 13.10 9.96
C THR A 11 1.36 13.08 11.20
N ALA A 12 1.42 14.13 12.01
CA ALA A 12 0.55 14.30 13.16
C ALA A 12 -0.87 14.74 12.75
N TRP A 13 -1.88 14.34 13.52
CA TRP A 13 -3.29 14.60 13.21
C TRP A 13 -3.61 16.07 12.87
N PRO A 14 -3.12 17.09 13.57
CA PRO A 14 -3.44 18.49 13.24
C PRO A 14 -3.02 18.91 11.82
N ALA A 15 -1.97 18.30 11.27
CA ALA A 15 -1.51 18.58 9.91
C ALA A 15 -2.38 17.91 8.82
N LEU A 16 -3.26 17.00 9.21
CA LEU A 16 -4.13 16.25 8.30
C LEU A 16 -5.53 16.87 8.16
N SER A 17 -6.00 17.61 9.17
CA SER A 17 -7.38 18.12 9.24
C SER A 17 -7.78 18.93 7.99
N ASP A 18 -6.84 19.69 7.42
CA ASP A 18 -7.06 20.56 6.27
C ASP A 18 -6.19 20.20 5.05
N ALA A 19 -5.56 19.03 5.06
CA ALA A 19 -4.60 18.65 4.03
C ALA A 19 -5.22 18.42 2.64
N GLY A 20 -6.54 18.24 2.55
CA GLY A 20 -7.25 18.05 1.27
C GLY A 20 -6.78 16.80 0.52
N VAL A 21 -6.46 15.73 1.26
CA VAL A 21 -5.99 14.45 0.68
C VAL A 21 -7.13 13.79 -0.08
N THR A 22 -6.94 13.58 -1.37
CA THR A 22 -7.91 12.91 -2.25
C THR A 22 -7.40 11.59 -2.82
N VAL A 23 -6.11 11.32 -2.68
CA VAL A 23 -5.45 10.11 -3.16
C VAL A 23 -4.73 9.44 -2.00
N ALA A 24 -5.03 8.18 -1.73
CA ALA A 24 -4.25 7.32 -0.85
C ALA A 24 -3.39 6.36 -1.66
N VAL A 25 -2.16 6.14 -1.24
CA VAL A 25 -1.26 5.13 -1.80
C VAL A 25 -1.03 4.08 -0.74
N LEU A 26 -1.40 2.84 -1.01
CA LEU A 26 -1.17 1.69 -0.14
C LEU A 26 -0.02 0.85 -0.71
N PRO A 27 1.19 0.97 -0.16
CA PRO A 27 2.27 0.08 -0.54
C PRO A 27 2.03 -1.31 0.05
N TRP A 28 2.33 -2.34 -0.73
CA TRP A 28 2.19 -3.72 -0.31
C TRP A 28 3.43 -4.52 -0.71
N GLY A 29 4.22 -4.92 0.24
CA GLY A 29 5.41 -5.72 0.06
C GLY A 29 5.21 -7.17 0.47
N ALA A 30 6.30 -7.79 0.91
CA ALA A 30 6.34 -9.10 1.53
C ALA A 30 7.52 -9.18 2.51
N THR A 31 7.48 -10.19 3.36
CA THR A 31 8.60 -10.59 4.22
C THR A 31 8.98 -11.99 3.82
N GLU A 32 10.02 -12.13 2.99
CA GLU A 32 10.42 -13.39 2.38
C GLU A 32 11.92 -13.45 2.09
N PRO A 33 12.50 -14.64 1.94
CA PRO A 33 13.90 -14.78 1.54
C PRO A 33 14.16 -14.18 0.16
N HIS A 34 15.20 -13.32 0.06
CA HIS A 34 15.68 -12.72 -1.17
C HIS A 34 17.10 -13.22 -1.46
N ASN A 35 17.22 -14.51 -1.78
CA ASN A 35 18.51 -15.18 -1.94
C ASN A 35 19.38 -15.06 -0.67
N PHE A 36 20.71 -15.09 -0.79
CA PHE A 36 21.66 -15.09 0.33
C PHE A 36 22.14 -13.70 0.75
N HIS A 37 21.85 -12.66 0.02
CA HIS A 37 22.48 -11.35 0.18
C HIS A 37 21.51 -10.19 0.49
N LEU A 38 20.21 -10.37 0.35
CA LEU A 38 19.23 -9.34 0.66
C LEU A 38 18.37 -9.71 1.88
N PRO A 39 17.95 -8.74 2.69
CA PRO A 39 17.12 -9.00 3.86
C PRO A 39 15.70 -9.41 3.49
N HIS A 40 15.01 -10.11 4.39
CA HIS A 40 13.61 -10.52 4.20
C HIS A 40 12.64 -9.37 3.94
N GLY A 41 12.94 -8.17 4.43
CA GLY A 41 12.12 -6.98 4.25
C GLY A 41 12.32 -6.23 2.93
N THR A 42 13.06 -6.77 1.97
CA THR A 42 13.43 -6.07 0.72
C THR A 42 12.24 -5.49 -0.01
N ASP A 43 11.19 -6.27 -0.26
CA ASP A 43 9.96 -5.82 -0.94
C ASP A 43 9.26 -4.69 -0.17
N THR A 44 9.23 -4.81 1.15
CA THR A 44 8.62 -3.80 2.03
C THR A 44 9.40 -2.49 1.98
N TYR A 45 10.74 -2.55 2.10
CA TYR A 45 11.59 -1.36 2.05
C TYR A 45 11.52 -0.67 0.69
N GLN A 46 11.53 -1.45 -0.38
CA GLN A 46 11.43 -0.94 -1.74
C GLN A 46 10.06 -0.29 -1.99
N SER A 47 8.98 -0.96 -1.60
CA SER A 47 7.61 -0.45 -1.77
C SER A 47 7.40 0.85 -1.01
N ASP A 48 7.87 0.92 0.25
CA ASP A 48 7.79 2.13 1.08
C ASP A 48 8.54 3.30 0.45
N ALA A 49 9.79 3.08 0.03
CA ALA A 49 10.64 4.11 -0.55
C ALA A 49 10.07 4.65 -1.88
N LEU A 50 9.63 3.75 -2.77
CA LEU A 50 9.10 4.14 -4.08
C LEU A 50 7.75 4.84 -3.97
N ALA A 51 6.86 4.37 -3.09
CA ALA A 51 5.58 5.04 -2.85
C ALA A 51 5.77 6.44 -2.26
N ALA A 52 6.69 6.59 -1.29
CA ALA A 52 7.02 7.89 -0.71
C ALA A 52 7.60 8.85 -1.74
N GLU A 53 8.51 8.41 -2.61
CA GLU A 53 9.07 9.22 -3.69
C GLU A 53 8.00 9.60 -4.74
N GLY A 54 7.12 8.68 -5.09
CA GLY A 54 5.98 8.95 -5.96
C GLY A 54 5.04 10.03 -5.39
N ALA A 55 4.69 9.92 -4.12
CA ALA A 55 3.87 10.91 -3.43
C ALA A 55 4.57 12.27 -3.31
N ARG A 56 5.87 12.31 -3.03
CA ARG A 56 6.67 13.54 -3.03
C ARG A 56 6.54 14.29 -4.35
N ARG A 57 6.75 13.58 -5.46
CA ARG A 57 6.64 14.17 -6.82
C ARG A 57 5.22 14.62 -7.13
N ALA A 58 4.21 13.91 -6.66
CA ALA A 58 2.82 14.30 -6.80
C ALA A 58 2.53 15.60 -6.06
N TRP A 59 3.01 15.74 -4.82
CA TRP A 59 2.87 16.97 -4.02
C TRP A 59 3.54 18.18 -4.65
N GLU A 60 4.73 18.03 -5.22
CA GLU A 60 5.42 19.08 -5.95
C GLU A 60 4.63 19.59 -7.17
N ARG A 61 3.75 18.74 -7.72
CA ARG A 61 2.85 19.07 -8.83
C ARG A 61 1.45 19.50 -8.38
N GLY A 62 1.25 19.68 -7.07
CA GLY A 62 -0.02 20.13 -6.50
C GLY A 62 -1.04 19.04 -6.16
N ALA A 63 -0.76 17.77 -6.45
CA ALA A 63 -1.63 16.66 -6.05
C ALA A 63 -1.39 16.26 -4.58
N LYS A 64 -2.48 16.03 -3.83
CA LYS A 64 -2.40 15.66 -2.41
C LYS A 64 -2.56 14.15 -2.23
N ALA A 65 -1.45 13.42 -2.50
CA ALA A 65 -1.36 11.98 -2.30
C ALA A 65 -0.77 11.68 -0.91
N MET A 66 -1.37 10.73 -0.19
CA MET A 66 -0.92 10.29 1.14
C MET A 66 -0.51 8.82 1.09
N VAL A 67 0.72 8.53 1.49
CA VAL A 67 1.22 7.16 1.60
C VAL A 67 0.80 6.58 2.94
N LEU A 68 0.05 5.49 2.89
CA LEU A 68 -0.34 4.70 4.05
C LEU A 68 0.83 3.83 4.53
N PRO A 69 0.81 3.31 5.77
CA PRO A 69 1.78 2.33 6.21
C PRO A 69 1.84 1.12 5.28
N THR A 70 3.05 0.70 4.93
CA THR A 70 3.28 -0.45 4.05
C THR A 70 2.81 -1.75 4.69
N VAL A 71 2.07 -2.57 3.95
CA VAL A 71 1.69 -3.92 4.41
C VAL A 71 2.87 -4.87 4.14
N PRO A 72 3.50 -5.44 5.19
CA PRO A 72 4.75 -6.19 5.05
C PRO A 72 4.55 -7.69 4.78
N PHE A 73 3.32 -8.17 4.59
CA PHE A 73 3.01 -9.58 4.40
C PHE A 73 2.33 -9.82 3.06
N GLY A 74 3.06 -10.47 2.15
CA GLY A 74 2.56 -10.88 0.84
C GLY A 74 1.90 -12.26 0.82
N CYS A 75 1.46 -12.69 -0.35
CA CYS A 75 1.02 -14.06 -0.60
C CYS A 75 2.23 -14.92 -1.01
N GLN A 76 2.59 -15.89 -0.19
CA GLN A 76 3.79 -16.72 -0.34
C GLN A 76 3.48 -18.21 -0.28
N THR A 77 2.38 -18.62 -0.88
CA THR A 77 1.92 -20.01 -0.84
C THR A 77 2.90 -20.99 -1.48
N GLY A 78 3.78 -20.52 -2.38
CA GLY A 78 4.83 -21.29 -3.03
C GLY A 78 6.14 -21.43 -2.22
N GLN A 79 6.25 -20.75 -1.06
CA GLN A 79 7.49 -20.70 -0.25
C GLN A 79 7.31 -21.29 1.15
N ARG A 80 6.37 -22.22 1.33
CA ARG A 80 6.02 -22.77 2.65
C ARG A 80 7.16 -23.55 3.31
N ASP A 81 8.08 -24.07 2.50
CA ASP A 81 9.25 -24.83 2.98
C ASP A 81 10.43 -23.94 3.40
N LEU A 82 10.34 -22.61 3.17
CA LEU A 82 11.37 -21.66 3.55
C LEU A 82 11.14 -21.11 4.96
N SER A 83 12.22 -21.03 5.73
CA SER A 83 12.18 -20.51 7.09
C SER A 83 11.80 -19.03 7.12
N PHE A 84 10.89 -18.66 8.01
CA PHE A 84 10.50 -17.26 8.24
C PHE A 84 10.03 -16.51 6.98
N ALA A 85 9.19 -17.15 6.17
CA ALA A 85 8.45 -16.52 5.08
C ALA A 85 6.95 -16.38 5.45
N PRO A 86 6.58 -15.54 6.45
CA PRO A 86 5.19 -15.41 6.87
C PRO A 86 4.38 -14.69 5.79
N GLY A 87 3.26 -15.27 5.41
CA GLY A 87 2.42 -14.72 4.35
C GLY A 87 0.94 -14.68 4.70
N LEU A 88 0.18 -13.96 3.90
CA LEU A 88 -1.27 -13.88 3.96
C LEU A 88 -1.88 -14.73 2.84
N LEU A 89 -3.06 -15.27 3.10
CA LEU A 89 -3.88 -15.85 2.04
C LEU A 89 -4.49 -14.73 1.17
N PRO A 90 -4.77 -14.99 -0.11
CA PRO A 90 -5.44 -14.02 -0.98
C PRO A 90 -6.76 -13.49 -0.40
N SER A 91 -7.55 -14.34 0.26
CA SER A 91 -8.80 -13.94 0.92
C SER A 91 -8.57 -12.95 2.07
N THR A 92 -7.48 -13.09 2.82
CA THR A 92 -7.10 -12.15 3.88
C THR A 92 -6.64 -10.83 3.30
N GLN A 93 -5.85 -10.86 2.22
CA GLN A 93 -5.44 -9.64 1.50
C GLN A 93 -6.66 -8.88 0.98
N GLN A 94 -7.62 -9.59 0.38
CA GLN A 94 -8.88 -9.01 -0.10
C GLN A 94 -9.70 -8.39 1.04
N ALA A 95 -9.78 -9.03 2.20
CA ALA A 95 -10.49 -8.50 3.36
C ALA A 95 -9.86 -7.20 3.86
N ILE A 96 -8.53 -7.16 4.01
CA ILE A 96 -7.78 -5.95 4.40
C ILE A 96 -8.04 -4.82 3.40
N LEU A 97 -7.89 -5.11 2.10
CA LEU A 97 -8.08 -4.13 1.03
C LEU A 97 -9.50 -3.58 1.01
N ARG A 98 -10.52 -4.44 1.18
CA ARG A 98 -11.93 -4.05 1.25
C ARG A 98 -12.20 -3.10 2.41
N ASP A 99 -11.73 -3.47 3.61
CA ASP A 99 -12.00 -2.69 4.81
C ASP A 99 -11.32 -1.32 4.74
N LEU A 100 -10.08 -1.26 4.26
CA LEU A 100 -9.37 0.00 4.04
C LEU A 100 -10.04 0.87 2.96
N ALA A 101 -10.45 0.28 1.83
CA ALA A 101 -11.09 1.02 0.74
C ALA A 101 -12.40 1.66 1.19
N HIS A 102 -13.25 0.93 1.91
CA HIS A 102 -14.51 1.47 2.45
C HIS A 102 -14.26 2.56 3.50
N ASP A 103 -13.27 2.41 4.37
CA ASP A 103 -12.95 3.43 5.37
C ASP A 103 -12.40 4.71 4.73
N LEU A 104 -11.49 4.58 3.76
CA LEU A 104 -10.96 5.71 3.00
C LEU A 104 -12.04 6.45 2.20
N GLU A 105 -12.97 5.71 1.58
CA GLU A 105 -14.12 6.30 0.89
C GLU A 105 -14.97 7.16 1.84
N ARG A 106 -15.29 6.66 3.03
CA ARG A 106 -16.04 7.42 4.05
C ARG A 106 -15.33 8.69 4.48
N ARG A 107 -13.99 8.74 4.37
CA ARG A 107 -13.16 9.91 4.69
C ARG A 107 -12.99 10.87 3.51
N GLY A 108 -13.65 10.62 2.37
CA GLY A 108 -13.60 11.49 1.20
C GLY A 108 -12.41 11.25 0.26
N VAL A 109 -11.66 10.17 0.45
CA VAL A 109 -10.62 9.76 -0.50
C VAL A 109 -11.28 9.31 -1.80
N ALA A 110 -10.86 9.87 -2.93
CA ALA A 110 -11.41 9.58 -4.23
C ALA A 110 -10.67 8.44 -4.96
N HIS A 111 -9.40 8.25 -4.66
CA HIS A 111 -8.56 7.26 -5.34
C HIS A 111 -7.69 6.49 -4.33
N LEU A 112 -7.69 5.17 -4.43
CA LEU A 112 -6.74 4.30 -3.73
C LEU A 112 -5.81 3.63 -4.74
N VAL A 113 -4.55 4.00 -4.69
CA VAL A 113 -3.48 3.40 -5.49
C VAL A 113 -2.86 2.27 -4.68
N LEU A 114 -3.11 1.04 -5.08
CA LEU A 114 -2.41 -0.13 -4.55
C LEU A 114 -1.08 -0.27 -5.28
N PHE A 115 0.02 0.00 -4.57
CA PHE A 115 1.37 -0.15 -5.09
C PHE A 115 1.92 -1.52 -4.67
N ASN A 116 1.93 -2.46 -5.61
CA ASN A 116 2.36 -3.83 -5.34
C ASN A 116 3.86 -4.00 -5.61
N GLY A 117 4.62 -4.29 -4.58
CA GLY A 117 6.05 -4.56 -4.64
C GLY A 117 6.44 -6.03 -4.52
N HIS A 118 5.47 -6.96 -4.57
CA HIS A 118 5.73 -8.41 -4.44
C HIS A 118 5.04 -9.20 -5.54
N GLY A 119 5.82 -9.97 -6.29
CA GLY A 119 5.34 -10.74 -7.43
C GLY A 119 4.35 -11.88 -7.10
N GLY A 120 4.32 -12.36 -5.85
CA GLY A 120 3.38 -13.37 -5.39
C GLY A 120 1.96 -12.87 -5.10
N ASN A 121 1.73 -11.56 -5.11
CA ASN A 121 0.43 -10.96 -4.88
C ASN A 121 -0.42 -10.89 -6.15
N GLU A 122 -1.67 -11.32 -6.09
CA GLU A 122 -2.62 -11.35 -7.22
C GLU A 122 -3.80 -10.39 -6.99
N PHE A 123 -3.52 -9.08 -7.01
CA PHE A 123 -4.53 -8.06 -6.69
C PHE A 123 -5.54 -7.77 -7.80
N ARG A 124 -5.22 -8.04 -9.06
CA ARG A 124 -6.07 -7.65 -10.20
C ARG A 124 -7.51 -8.19 -10.11
N ALA A 125 -7.66 -9.44 -9.72
CA ALA A 125 -8.98 -10.06 -9.55
C ALA A 125 -9.73 -9.44 -8.36
N MET A 126 -9.03 -9.20 -7.25
CA MET A 126 -9.60 -8.58 -6.05
C MET A 126 -10.13 -7.17 -6.32
N LEU A 127 -9.36 -6.34 -7.05
CA LEU A 127 -9.80 -4.99 -7.42
C LEU A 127 -11.04 -5.00 -8.30
N ARG A 128 -11.12 -5.94 -9.26
CA ARG A 128 -12.30 -6.09 -10.13
C ARG A 128 -13.54 -6.49 -9.36
N GLU A 129 -13.40 -7.31 -8.31
CA GLU A 129 -14.49 -7.72 -7.45
C GLU A 129 -14.96 -6.58 -6.53
N LEU A 130 -14.03 -5.80 -5.98
CA LEU A 130 -14.34 -4.73 -5.03
C LEU A 130 -14.87 -3.46 -5.69
N GLN A 131 -14.35 -3.10 -6.87
CA GLN A 131 -14.67 -1.81 -7.52
C GLN A 131 -16.16 -1.53 -7.70
N PRO A 132 -17.04 -2.48 -8.08
CA PRO A 132 -18.48 -2.19 -8.25
C PRO A 132 -19.19 -1.72 -6.98
N GLY A 133 -18.66 -2.06 -5.81
CA GLY A 133 -19.21 -1.67 -4.51
C GLY A 133 -18.69 -0.34 -3.96
N LEU A 134 -17.81 0.35 -4.70
CA LEU A 134 -17.09 1.54 -4.25
C LEU A 134 -17.29 2.70 -5.23
N ARG A 135 -17.45 3.92 -4.69
CA ARG A 135 -17.33 5.18 -5.45
C ARG A 135 -15.87 5.61 -5.59
N LEU A 136 -15.04 5.26 -4.61
CA LEU A 136 -13.58 5.41 -4.65
C LEU A 136 -13.02 4.57 -5.81
N HIS A 137 -12.10 5.15 -6.59
CA HIS A 137 -11.45 4.44 -7.68
C HIS A 137 -10.24 3.66 -7.19
N LEU A 138 -10.21 2.36 -7.50
CA LEU A 138 -9.09 1.47 -7.22
C LEU A 138 -8.12 1.44 -8.41
N LEU A 139 -6.84 1.68 -8.15
CA LEU A 139 -5.77 1.68 -9.13
C LEU A 139 -4.67 0.70 -8.70
N LEU A 140 -4.10 -0.05 -9.63
CA LEU A 140 -3.01 -0.98 -9.37
C LEU A 140 -1.75 -0.55 -10.11
N VAL A 141 -0.65 -0.47 -9.38
CA VAL A 141 0.72 -0.33 -9.89
C VAL A 141 1.49 -1.57 -9.48
N ASN A 142 2.09 -2.28 -10.46
CA ASN A 142 2.96 -3.44 -10.28
C ASN A 142 4.39 -3.11 -10.72
#